data_743adad544c163d28db05237d4e7121f
#
_entry.id   743adad544c163d28db05237d4e7121f
#
_cell.length_a   1.000
_cell.length_b   1.000
_cell.length_c   1.000
_cell.angle_alpha   90.00
_cell.angle_beta   90.00
_cell.angle_gamma   90.00
#
_symmetry.space_group_name_H-M   'P 1'
#
loop_
_entity.id
_entity.type
_entity.pdbx_description
1 polymer ?
#
loop_
_entity_poly.entity_id
_entity_poly.type
_entity_poly.pdbx_seq_one_letter_code
_entity_poly.pdbx_strand_id
1 'polypeptide(L)'
;MKNIKKLVLGLATILLTSQACATSILHVWDDDGKSKGIAQAVADFEELNDCKVVIHEVPFITQIDKLRLEGPSGMGPDVLMVPSDRAGAAVVQGLISPIKFMQEDQDKYIRSAVSAFYRTGEIYAVPKVVETLVMFYNKEYLKKPYDTLDEYFSLSEKIVSQNDGKYGLLAKWDAFYYVFGALQPFGSYVFGTDSDGNLDATEVGLSNEGAIKGVTLVKKFFDTGCFPRDIIGENGIAVIDHLFEDGKVAAVINGPWALEPYSKANIKFGVSPLPILPNGKPMSSFLGVKGYAISTWAKDHDLAEAFLQFINQPKYAKERFVKTQEIPPLKSVMADPLITNDEFANAIAVQASRAVPMPSIPEMSEVWGPIDGALEAIITGKTSVKDGLKAATDHINYQIEAFRSGM
;
A
#
# COMPACT_ATOMS: atom_id res chain seq x y z
N MET A 1 8.11 12.67 96.75
CA MET A 1 9.20 13.13 95.85
C MET A 1 9.67 11.96 95.05
N LYS A 2 9.31 11.89 93.77
CA LYS A 2 10.02 11.23 92.67
C LYS A 2 9.24 11.39 91.38
N ASN A 3 9.74 12.19 90.50
CA ASN A 3 9.19 12.42 89.15
C ASN A 3 9.32 11.18 88.26
N ILE A 4 8.22 10.73 87.65
CA ILE A 4 8.21 9.76 86.62
C ILE A 4 7.90 10.50 85.29
N LYS A 5 8.92 10.72 84.48
CA LYS A 5 8.78 11.20 83.09
C LYS A 5 8.21 10.07 82.24
N LYS A 6 7.03 10.26 81.69
CA LYS A 6 6.44 9.39 80.65
C LYS A 6 7.08 9.72 79.32
N LEU A 7 7.82 8.74 78.76
CA LEU A 7 8.35 8.77 77.39
C LEU A 7 7.22 8.32 76.44
N VAL A 8 6.70 9.22 75.64
CA VAL A 8 5.74 8.87 74.60
C VAL A 8 6.55 8.55 73.35
N LEU A 9 6.62 7.25 72.95
CA LEU A 9 7.20 6.79 71.66
C LEU A 9 6.14 6.95 70.59
N GLY A 10 6.28 7.99 69.77
CA GLY A 10 5.44 8.16 68.60
C GLY A 10 5.91 7.18 67.45
N LEU A 11 5.13 6.16 67.17
CA LEU A 11 5.28 5.35 65.95
C LEU A 11 4.79 6.17 64.74
N ALA A 12 5.70 6.71 63.95
CA ALA A 12 5.36 7.28 62.66
C ALA A 12 5.21 6.11 61.66
N THR A 13 3.97 5.72 61.37
CA THR A 13 3.65 4.79 60.31
C THR A 13 3.79 5.53 58.96
N ILE A 14 4.90 5.28 58.25
CA ILE A 14 5.07 5.74 56.89
C ILE A 14 4.16 4.86 56.01
N LEU A 15 3.01 5.38 55.64
CA LEU A 15 2.18 4.83 54.57
C LEU A 15 2.92 5.07 53.25
N LEU A 16 3.67 4.07 52.80
CA LEU A 16 4.09 3.95 51.37
C LEU A 16 2.81 3.72 50.58
N THR A 17 2.20 4.77 50.07
CA THR A 17 1.24 4.67 49.00
C THR A 17 2.02 4.27 47.75
N SER A 18 2.05 2.97 47.44
CA SER A 18 2.36 2.50 46.11
C SER A 18 1.25 3.08 45.21
N GLN A 19 1.54 4.19 44.52
CA GLN A 19 0.77 4.55 43.35
C GLN A 19 0.95 3.39 42.40
N ALA A 20 -0.09 2.56 42.27
CA ALA A 20 -0.20 1.65 41.12
C ALA A 20 -0.22 2.55 39.88
N CYS A 21 0.93 2.67 39.20
CA CYS A 21 0.97 3.31 37.91
C CYS A 21 0.05 2.48 37.01
N ALA A 22 -1.03 3.07 36.52
CA ALA A 22 -1.89 2.37 35.58
C ALA A 22 -1.03 2.03 34.35
N THR A 23 -0.92 0.74 34.04
CA THR A 23 -0.19 0.26 32.85
C THR A 23 -0.74 0.99 31.62
N SER A 24 0.12 1.70 30.89
CA SER A 24 -0.28 2.40 29.68
C SER A 24 -0.72 1.39 28.60
N ILE A 25 -1.84 1.68 27.95
CA ILE A 25 -2.37 0.82 26.86
C ILE A 25 -2.26 1.58 25.56
N LEU A 26 -1.59 0.95 24.58
CA LEU A 26 -1.45 1.45 23.21
C LEU A 26 -2.35 0.63 22.28
N HIS A 27 -3.29 1.27 21.59
CA HIS A 27 -4.15 0.64 20.61
C HIS A 27 -3.56 0.82 19.20
N VAL A 28 -3.33 -0.29 18.50
CA VAL A 28 -2.72 -0.31 17.17
C VAL A 28 -3.66 -0.95 16.18
N TRP A 29 -3.93 -0.28 15.07
CA TRP A 29 -4.58 -0.89 13.91
C TRP A 29 -3.51 -1.32 12.90
N ASP A 30 -3.43 -2.61 12.63
CA ASP A 30 -2.62 -3.18 11.54
C ASP A 30 -3.53 -3.74 10.44
N ASP A 31 -2.97 -4.07 9.29
CA ASP A 31 -3.72 -4.64 8.16
C ASP A 31 -4.07 -6.11 8.41
N ASP A 32 -5.13 -6.58 7.76
CA ASP A 32 -5.62 -7.96 7.89
C ASP A 32 -4.51 -8.99 7.61
N GLY A 33 -4.33 -9.93 8.55
CA GLY A 33 -3.32 -11.00 8.46
C GLY A 33 -1.87 -10.53 8.56
N LYS A 34 -1.60 -9.25 8.92
CA LYS A 34 -0.24 -8.68 8.99
C LYS A 34 0.29 -8.48 10.41
N SER A 35 -0.56 -8.53 11.43
CA SER A 35 -0.17 -8.41 12.85
C SER A 35 0.88 -9.45 13.27
N LYS A 36 0.88 -10.64 12.67
CA LYS A 36 1.90 -11.68 12.86
C LYS A 36 3.33 -11.18 12.59
N GLY A 37 3.47 -10.17 11.73
CA GLY A 37 4.77 -9.58 11.37
C GLY A 37 5.39 -8.71 12.47
N ILE A 38 4.58 -8.22 13.42
CA ILE A 38 5.07 -7.39 14.53
C ILE A 38 4.89 -8.05 15.90
N ALA A 39 4.36 -9.28 15.96
CA ALA A 39 4.01 -9.95 17.21
C ALA A 39 5.20 -10.07 18.19
N GLN A 40 6.40 -10.44 17.70
CA GLN A 40 7.59 -10.53 18.53
C GLN A 40 8.06 -9.14 18.99
N ALA A 41 8.03 -8.16 18.09
CA ALA A 41 8.41 -6.78 18.44
C ALA A 41 7.48 -6.19 19.51
N VAL A 42 6.20 -6.52 19.46
CA VAL A 42 5.21 -6.13 20.48
C VAL A 42 5.55 -6.76 21.84
N ALA A 43 5.81 -8.08 21.88
CA ALA A 43 6.16 -8.76 23.12
C ALA A 43 7.46 -8.18 23.76
N ASP A 44 8.48 -7.97 22.93
CA ASP A 44 9.76 -7.40 23.38
C ASP A 44 9.57 -5.93 23.87
N PHE A 45 8.70 -5.16 23.21
CA PHE A 45 8.40 -3.78 23.60
C PHE A 45 7.63 -3.69 24.93
N GLU A 46 6.61 -4.54 25.11
CA GLU A 46 5.84 -4.62 26.37
C GLU A 46 6.75 -4.98 27.55
N GLU A 47 7.71 -5.91 27.37
CA GLU A 47 8.65 -6.29 28.41
C GLU A 47 9.56 -5.12 28.83
N LEU A 48 9.93 -4.26 27.90
CA LEU A 48 10.86 -3.15 28.13
C LEU A 48 10.20 -1.87 28.67
N ASN A 49 8.89 -1.67 28.46
CA ASN A 49 8.23 -0.37 28.67
C ASN A 49 7.07 -0.37 29.67
N ASP A 50 6.83 -1.47 30.42
CA ASP A 50 5.71 -1.61 31.38
C ASP A 50 4.37 -1.08 30.79
N CYS A 51 4.08 -1.45 29.56
CA CYS A 51 2.88 -1.08 28.82
C CYS A 51 2.19 -2.30 28.23
N LYS A 52 0.96 -2.12 27.71
CA LYS A 52 0.22 -3.12 26.96
C LYS A 52 -0.07 -2.60 25.55
N VAL A 53 0.22 -3.41 24.54
CA VAL A 53 -0.11 -3.11 23.14
C VAL A 53 -1.25 -4.00 22.69
N VAL A 54 -2.36 -3.40 22.29
CA VAL A 54 -3.56 -4.11 21.81
C VAL A 54 -3.65 -3.90 20.30
N ILE A 55 -3.42 -4.98 19.52
CA ILE A 55 -3.48 -4.93 18.08
C ILE A 55 -4.88 -5.33 17.62
N HIS A 56 -5.46 -4.54 16.72
CA HIS A 56 -6.67 -4.85 15.99
C HIS A 56 -6.33 -4.94 14.50
N GLU A 57 -6.69 -6.05 13.86
CA GLU A 57 -6.60 -6.14 12.41
C GLU A 57 -7.81 -5.45 11.79
N VAL A 58 -7.54 -4.44 10.97
CA VAL A 58 -8.52 -3.61 10.28
C VAL A 58 -8.03 -3.42 8.86
N PRO A 59 -8.84 -3.68 7.81
CA PRO A 59 -8.43 -3.48 6.43
C PRO A 59 -7.87 -2.07 6.23
N PHE A 60 -6.62 -1.96 5.76
CA PHE A 60 -5.91 -0.67 5.68
C PHE A 60 -6.70 0.38 4.89
N ILE A 61 -7.45 -0.05 3.87
CA ILE A 61 -8.25 0.82 3.02
C ILE A 61 -9.36 1.57 3.77
N THR A 62 -9.83 1.03 4.90
CA THR A 62 -10.91 1.61 5.70
C THR A 62 -10.43 2.37 6.92
N GLN A 63 -9.14 2.27 7.28
CA GLN A 63 -8.63 2.79 8.57
C GLN A 63 -8.78 4.30 8.70
N ILE A 64 -8.52 5.08 7.64
CA ILE A 64 -8.65 6.55 7.66
C ILE A 64 -10.10 6.97 7.88
N ASP A 65 -11.05 6.33 7.16
CA ASP A 65 -12.47 6.66 7.29
C ASP A 65 -13.00 6.27 8.67
N LYS A 66 -12.56 5.13 9.17
CA LYS A 66 -12.90 4.68 10.52
C LYS A 66 -12.30 5.60 11.61
N LEU A 67 -11.04 6.04 11.44
CA LEU A 67 -10.41 7.01 12.34
C LEU A 67 -11.19 8.34 12.41
N ARG A 68 -11.66 8.83 11.25
CA ARG A 68 -12.47 10.06 11.17
C ARG A 68 -13.73 9.96 12.03
N LEU A 69 -14.34 8.78 12.10
CA LEU A 69 -15.56 8.53 12.87
C LEU A 69 -15.28 8.25 14.36
N GLU A 70 -14.27 7.43 14.66
CA GLU A 70 -14.01 6.91 15.99
C GLU A 70 -13.00 7.75 16.80
N GLY A 71 -12.10 8.46 16.12
CA GLY A 71 -11.07 9.28 16.77
C GLY A 71 -11.63 10.33 17.73
N PRO A 72 -12.60 11.19 17.30
CA PRO A 72 -13.15 12.23 18.18
C PRO A 72 -13.84 11.70 19.44
N SER A 73 -14.33 10.46 19.42
CA SER A 73 -14.95 9.82 20.60
C SER A 73 -13.95 9.11 21.51
N GLY A 74 -12.66 9.10 21.14
CA GLY A 74 -11.60 8.37 21.86
C GLY A 74 -11.67 6.85 21.73
N MET A 75 -12.44 6.34 20.75
CA MET A 75 -12.52 4.90 20.43
C MET A 75 -11.57 4.50 19.31
N GLY A 76 -10.92 5.46 18.65
CA GLY A 76 -9.92 5.22 17.63
C GLY A 76 -8.60 4.65 18.16
N PRO A 77 -7.67 4.29 17.29
CA PRO A 77 -6.34 3.79 17.66
C PRO A 77 -5.40 4.94 18.06
N ASP A 78 -4.32 4.59 18.73
CA ASP A 78 -3.17 5.47 18.91
C ASP A 78 -2.26 5.44 17.67
N VAL A 79 -2.09 4.23 17.06
CA VAL A 79 -1.30 4.00 15.85
C VAL A 79 -2.15 3.30 14.80
N LEU A 80 -2.01 3.70 13.53
CA LEU A 80 -2.74 3.11 12.41
C LEU A 80 -1.88 3.01 11.15
N MET A 81 -2.33 2.19 10.20
CA MET A 81 -1.74 2.09 8.86
C MET A 81 -2.31 3.16 7.93
N VAL A 82 -1.44 3.83 7.19
CA VAL A 82 -1.81 4.84 6.20
C VAL A 82 -1.14 4.54 4.85
N PRO A 83 -1.91 4.35 3.78
CA PRO A 83 -1.36 4.30 2.43
C PRO A 83 -0.98 5.71 1.95
N SER A 84 0.08 5.81 1.15
CA SER A 84 0.69 7.09 0.73
C SER A 84 -0.26 8.00 -0.04
N ASP A 85 -1.15 7.43 -0.86
CA ASP A 85 -2.14 8.17 -1.66
C ASP A 85 -3.24 8.83 -0.81
N ARG A 86 -3.43 8.39 0.44
CA ARG A 86 -4.40 8.97 1.39
C ARG A 86 -3.75 9.82 2.48
N ALA A 87 -2.42 9.77 2.58
CA ALA A 87 -1.68 10.48 3.62
C ALA A 87 -1.90 12.00 3.56
N GLY A 88 -1.87 12.58 2.36
CA GLY A 88 -2.08 14.01 2.17
C GLY A 88 -3.44 14.49 2.69
N ALA A 89 -4.50 13.78 2.34
CA ALA A 89 -5.85 14.09 2.82
C ALA A 89 -5.98 13.90 4.35
N ALA A 90 -5.35 12.87 4.92
CA ALA A 90 -5.35 12.64 6.36
C ALA A 90 -4.64 13.77 7.14
N VAL A 91 -3.54 14.30 6.59
CA VAL A 91 -2.81 15.44 7.18
C VAL A 91 -3.67 16.72 7.13
N VAL A 92 -4.25 17.05 5.97
CA VAL A 92 -5.08 18.26 5.82
C VAL A 92 -6.30 18.22 6.74
N GLN A 93 -6.90 17.05 6.93
CA GLN A 93 -8.02 16.85 7.84
C GLN A 93 -7.61 16.79 9.33
N GLY A 94 -6.32 16.87 9.65
CA GLY A 94 -5.84 16.82 11.04
C GLY A 94 -6.04 15.48 11.74
N LEU A 95 -6.07 14.38 10.98
CA LEU A 95 -6.33 13.04 11.53
C LEU A 95 -5.08 12.37 12.10
N ILE A 96 -3.90 12.73 11.59
CA ILE A 96 -2.61 12.15 11.98
C ILE A 96 -1.61 13.24 12.36
N SER A 97 -0.72 12.92 13.25
CA SER A 97 0.29 13.83 13.81
C SER A 97 1.67 13.62 13.17
N PRO A 98 2.53 14.67 13.14
CA PRO A 98 3.93 14.52 12.77
C PRO A 98 4.67 13.56 13.68
N ILE A 99 5.67 12.87 13.16
CA ILE A 99 6.53 11.92 13.88
C ILE A 99 7.91 12.51 14.01
N LYS A 100 8.29 12.92 15.24
CA LYS A 100 9.50 13.70 15.52
C LYS A 100 10.79 12.95 15.21
N PHE A 101 10.91 11.66 15.65
CA PHE A 101 12.13 10.89 15.43
C PHE A 101 12.43 10.64 13.95
N MET A 102 11.44 10.71 13.06
CA MET A 102 11.65 10.53 11.63
C MET A 102 12.45 11.67 11.00
N GLN A 103 12.52 12.85 11.61
CA GLN A 103 13.40 13.95 11.15
C GLN A 103 14.88 13.54 11.21
N GLU A 104 15.28 12.73 12.19
CA GLU A 104 16.64 12.22 12.34
C GLU A 104 16.85 10.89 11.59
N ASP A 105 15.83 10.05 11.55
CA ASP A 105 15.90 8.68 11.05
C ASP A 105 15.59 8.54 9.54
N GLN A 106 15.12 9.60 8.87
CA GLN A 106 14.70 9.55 7.47
C GLN A 106 15.76 8.99 6.51
N ASP A 107 17.03 9.28 6.77
CA ASP A 107 18.13 8.80 5.94
C ASP A 107 18.37 7.28 6.01
N LYS A 108 17.77 6.59 6.98
CA LYS A 108 17.79 5.12 7.07
C LYS A 108 16.88 4.46 6.02
N TYR A 109 15.94 5.20 5.47
CA TYR A 109 14.94 4.72 4.51
C TYR A 109 15.26 5.14 3.06
N ILE A 110 14.66 4.47 2.08
CA ILE A 110 14.73 4.94 0.69
C ILE A 110 13.94 6.24 0.55
N ARG A 111 14.49 7.16 -0.25
CA ARG A 111 13.93 8.51 -0.41
C ARG A 111 12.46 8.52 -0.85
N SER A 112 12.09 7.66 -1.81
CA SER A 112 10.72 7.57 -2.31
C SER A 112 9.71 7.20 -1.23
N ALA A 113 10.09 6.35 -0.25
CA ALA A 113 9.23 5.97 0.84
C ALA A 113 9.03 7.09 1.87
N VAL A 114 10.09 7.87 2.15
CA VAL A 114 9.99 9.04 3.05
C VAL A 114 9.18 10.16 2.42
N SER A 115 9.46 10.49 1.16
CA SER A 115 8.77 11.58 0.46
C SER A 115 7.26 11.34 0.32
N ALA A 116 6.83 10.08 0.34
CA ALA A 116 5.42 9.70 0.33
C ALA A 116 4.64 10.24 1.55
N PHE A 117 5.31 10.46 2.69
CA PHE A 117 4.72 10.94 3.94
C PHE A 117 5.24 12.31 4.39
N TYR A 118 6.06 12.95 3.58
CA TYR A 118 6.59 14.28 3.88
C TYR A 118 5.63 15.37 3.42
N ARG A 119 5.27 16.29 4.34
CA ARG A 119 4.39 17.44 4.07
C ARG A 119 4.81 18.62 4.94
N THR A 120 4.85 19.80 4.35
CA THR A 120 5.07 21.07 5.07
C THR A 120 6.24 21.07 6.06
N GLY A 121 7.34 20.37 5.72
CA GLY A 121 8.52 20.27 6.58
C GLY A 121 8.52 19.09 7.56
N GLU A 122 7.42 18.33 7.66
CA GLU A 122 7.22 17.27 8.64
C GLU A 122 6.98 15.91 7.98
N ILE A 123 7.27 14.81 8.71
CA ILE A 123 6.99 13.44 8.28
C ILE A 123 5.87 12.86 9.14
N TYR A 124 4.81 12.37 8.51
CA TYR A 124 3.56 11.97 9.17
C TYR A 124 3.35 10.46 9.31
N ALA A 125 4.24 9.65 8.74
CA ALA A 125 4.22 8.21 8.96
C ALA A 125 5.63 7.60 8.85
N VAL A 126 5.85 6.51 9.58
CA VAL A 126 7.04 5.67 9.45
C VAL A 126 6.80 4.69 8.31
N PRO A 127 7.56 4.74 7.21
CA PRO A 127 7.37 3.81 6.10
C PRO A 127 7.57 2.36 6.56
N LYS A 128 6.53 1.54 6.39
CA LYS A 128 6.51 0.11 6.78
C LYS A 128 6.87 -0.81 5.64
N VAL A 129 6.28 -0.57 4.48
CA VAL A 129 6.37 -1.44 3.30
C VAL A 129 6.31 -0.65 2.01
N VAL A 130 7.05 -1.12 1.01
CA VAL A 130 6.93 -0.68 -0.38
C VAL A 130 6.33 -1.80 -1.22
N GLU A 131 5.43 -1.41 -2.13
CA GLU A 131 4.67 -2.33 -2.96
C GLU A 131 4.68 -1.87 -4.42
N THR A 132 4.74 -2.83 -5.32
CA THR A 132 4.50 -2.59 -6.74
C THR A 132 3.97 -3.87 -7.39
N LEU A 133 3.36 -3.75 -8.57
CA LEU A 133 2.87 -4.90 -9.30
C LEU A 133 4.02 -5.66 -9.95
N VAL A 134 3.87 -6.98 -10.04
CA VAL A 134 4.77 -7.89 -10.73
C VAL A 134 3.97 -8.92 -11.53
N MET A 135 4.65 -9.68 -12.35
CA MET A 135 4.09 -10.82 -13.07
C MET A 135 4.31 -12.10 -12.26
N PHE A 136 3.23 -12.80 -11.90
CA PHE A 136 3.26 -14.18 -11.45
C PHE A 136 2.98 -15.08 -12.65
N TYR A 137 3.78 -16.13 -12.86
CA TYR A 137 3.57 -17.07 -13.98
C TYR A 137 3.58 -18.51 -13.48
N ASN A 138 2.64 -19.31 -13.96
CA ASN A 138 2.52 -20.73 -13.63
C ASN A 138 3.54 -21.54 -14.45
N LYS A 139 4.46 -22.22 -13.76
CA LYS A 139 5.55 -23.02 -14.35
C LYS A 139 5.06 -24.27 -15.12
N GLU A 140 3.77 -24.63 -15.00
CA GLU A 140 3.18 -25.67 -15.82
C GLU A 140 2.92 -25.19 -17.27
N TYR A 141 2.59 -23.92 -17.46
CA TYR A 141 2.40 -23.31 -18.78
C TYR A 141 3.70 -22.70 -19.33
N LEU A 142 4.47 -22.03 -18.49
CA LEU A 142 5.64 -21.25 -18.88
C LEU A 142 6.87 -21.70 -18.08
N LYS A 143 7.90 -22.22 -18.77
CA LYS A 143 9.18 -22.58 -18.13
C LYS A 143 9.96 -21.36 -17.63
N LYS A 144 9.76 -20.22 -18.27
CA LYS A 144 10.27 -18.88 -17.92
C LYS A 144 9.22 -17.83 -18.32
N PRO A 145 9.24 -16.63 -17.72
CA PRO A 145 8.35 -15.55 -18.13
C PRO A 145 8.66 -15.13 -19.59
N TYR A 146 7.66 -14.59 -20.25
CA TYR A 146 7.88 -13.91 -21.53
C TYR A 146 8.40 -12.49 -21.29
N ASP A 147 9.15 -11.98 -22.29
CA ASP A 147 9.76 -10.66 -22.20
C ASP A 147 8.79 -9.55 -22.61
N THR A 148 7.82 -9.83 -23.49
CA THR A 148 6.94 -8.83 -24.08
C THR A 148 5.46 -9.10 -23.82
N LEU A 149 4.65 -8.04 -23.80
CA LEU A 149 3.20 -8.15 -23.68
C LEU A 149 2.57 -8.81 -24.90
N ASP A 150 3.15 -8.64 -26.09
CA ASP A 150 2.67 -9.27 -27.33
C ASP A 150 2.80 -10.81 -27.28
N GLU A 151 3.85 -11.34 -26.65
CA GLU A 151 3.98 -12.78 -26.42
C GLU A 151 2.88 -13.29 -25.48
N TYR A 152 2.57 -12.56 -24.40
CA TYR A 152 1.46 -12.88 -23.50
C TYR A 152 0.10 -12.78 -24.20
N PHE A 153 -0.08 -11.80 -25.10
CA PHE A 153 -1.30 -11.69 -25.89
C PHE A 153 -1.48 -12.90 -26.82
N SER A 154 -0.44 -13.27 -27.55
CA SER A 154 -0.43 -14.46 -28.45
C SER A 154 -0.69 -15.76 -27.69
N LEU A 155 -0.10 -15.90 -26.49
CA LEU A 155 -0.39 -17.03 -25.61
C LEU A 155 -1.87 -17.04 -25.19
N SER A 156 -2.43 -15.89 -24.86
CA SER A 156 -3.83 -15.77 -24.44
C SER A 156 -4.78 -16.14 -25.54
N GLU A 157 -4.57 -15.66 -26.80
CA GLU A 157 -5.37 -16.06 -27.95
C GLU A 157 -5.32 -17.58 -28.19
N LYS A 158 -4.11 -18.16 -28.10
CA LYS A 158 -3.93 -19.60 -28.29
C LYS A 158 -4.66 -20.42 -27.21
N ILE A 159 -4.57 -20.05 -25.95
CA ILE A 159 -5.20 -20.81 -24.86
C ILE A 159 -6.72 -20.67 -24.94
N VAL A 160 -7.24 -19.46 -25.10
CA VAL A 160 -8.69 -19.21 -25.15
C VAL A 160 -9.33 -19.90 -26.36
N SER A 161 -8.61 -20.02 -27.48
CA SER A 161 -9.12 -20.74 -28.67
C SER A 161 -9.41 -22.23 -28.40
N GLN A 162 -8.84 -22.82 -27.35
CA GLN A 162 -9.11 -24.21 -26.94
C GLN A 162 -10.43 -24.38 -26.20
N ASN A 163 -11.03 -23.29 -25.74
CA ASN A 163 -12.32 -23.19 -25.08
C ASN A 163 -12.49 -24.16 -23.88
N ASP A 164 -11.44 -24.35 -23.08
CA ASP A 164 -11.39 -25.24 -21.92
C ASP A 164 -11.46 -24.49 -20.57
N GLY A 165 -11.85 -23.23 -20.58
CA GLY A 165 -11.95 -22.37 -19.37
C GLY A 165 -10.61 -21.95 -18.81
N LYS A 166 -9.55 -21.96 -19.61
CA LYS A 166 -8.21 -21.51 -19.24
C LYS A 166 -7.85 -20.21 -19.93
N TYR A 167 -6.89 -19.49 -19.34
CA TYR A 167 -6.46 -18.16 -19.79
C TYR A 167 -4.94 -18.05 -19.87
N GLY A 168 -4.48 -17.18 -20.76
CA GLY A 168 -3.03 -16.90 -20.89
C GLY A 168 -2.57 -15.91 -19.86
N LEU A 169 -2.92 -14.65 -20.02
CA LEU A 169 -2.68 -13.56 -19.05
C LEU A 169 -4.01 -13.08 -18.50
N LEU A 170 -4.06 -12.80 -17.20
CA LEU A 170 -5.13 -12.01 -16.59
C LEU A 170 -4.56 -10.85 -15.76
N ALA A 171 -5.27 -9.73 -15.75
CA ALA A 171 -4.97 -8.57 -14.94
C ALA A 171 -6.25 -7.76 -14.68
N LYS A 172 -6.35 -7.10 -13.54
CA LYS A 172 -7.48 -6.24 -13.15
C LYS A 172 -7.43 -4.88 -13.87
N TRP A 173 -7.48 -4.89 -15.21
CA TRP A 173 -7.27 -3.68 -16.03
C TRP A 173 -8.50 -2.78 -16.18
N ASP A 174 -9.59 -3.08 -15.52
CA ASP A 174 -10.70 -2.15 -15.27
C ASP A 174 -10.53 -1.34 -13.98
N ALA A 175 -9.40 -1.52 -13.25
CA ALA A 175 -9.03 -0.74 -12.07
C ALA A 175 -7.72 0.04 -12.34
N PHE A 176 -7.72 1.33 -12.02
CA PHE A 176 -6.66 2.26 -12.37
C PHE A 176 -5.31 1.88 -11.78
N TYR A 177 -5.28 1.39 -10.53
CA TYR A 177 -4.06 0.93 -9.90
C TYR A 177 -3.31 -0.13 -10.74
N TYR A 178 -4.04 -1.06 -11.34
CA TYR A 178 -3.48 -2.15 -12.13
C TYR A 178 -3.17 -1.74 -13.58
N VAL A 179 -3.96 -0.85 -14.16
CA VAL A 179 -3.82 -0.48 -15.58
C VAL A 179 -2.81 0.65 -15.80
N PHE A 180 -2.53 1.48 -14.80
CA PHE A 180 -1.63 2.64 -14.91
C PHE A 180 -0.28 2.28 -15.55
N GLY A 181 0.26 1.11 -15.20
CA GLY A 181 1.54 0.63 -15.75
C GLY A 181 1.52 0.40 -17.25
N ALA A 182 0.37 0.15 -17.86
CA ALA A 182 0.21 0.05 -19.30
C ALA A 182 0.01 1.43 -19.97
N LEU A 183 -0.36 2.47 -19.21
CA LEU A 183 -0.61 3.81 -19.73
C LEU A 183 0.64 4.69 -19.68
N GLN A 184 1.32 4.67 -18.56
CA GLN A 184 2.43 5.57 -18.25
C GLN A 184 3.57 5.52 -19.28
N PRO A 185 4.03 4.34 -19.79
CA PRO A 185 5.11 4.31 -20.78
C PRO A 185 4.74 4.92 -22.14
N PHE A 186 3.45 5.13 -22.41
CA PHE A 186 2.97 5.87 -23.59
C PHE A 186 2.88 7.39 -23.34
N GLY A 187 3.17 7.86 -22.10
CA GLY A 187 3.18 9.28 -21.75
C GLY A 187 1.95 9.74 -20.96
N SER A 188 1.15 8.84 -20.41
CA SER A 188 0.12 9.18 -19.40
C SER A 188 0.75 9.47 -18.05
N TYR A 189 0.14 10.37 -17.29
CA TYR A 189 0.50 10.69 -15.90
C TYR A 189 -0.77 11.04 -15.13
N VAL A 190 -0.71 11.00 -13.80
CA VAL A 190 -1.85 11.44 -12.98
C VAL A 190 -1.92 12.95 -12.96
N PHE A 191 -0.89 13.59 -12.41
CA PHE A 191 -0.76 15.04 -12.33
C PHE A 191 0.48 15.52 -13.06
N GLY A 192 0.40 16.71 -13.63
CA GLY A 192 1.56 17.42 -14.16
C GLY A 192 2.54 17.83 -13.06
N THR A 193 3.58 18.53 -13.44
CA THR A 193 4.54 19.10 -12.51
C THR A 193 4.76 20.58 -12.82
N ASP A 194 4.83 21.40 -11.77
CA ASP A 194 5.17 22.81 -11.88
C ASP A 194 6.66 23.02 -12.21
N SER A 195 7.07 24.30 -12.36
CA SER A 195 8.46 24.69 -12.64
C SER A 195 9.45 24.26 -11.57
N ASP A 196 8.99 24.03 -10.34
CA ASP A 196 9.80 23.63 -9.19
C ASP A 196 9.82 22.11 -9.00
N GLY A 197 9.09 21.36 -9.87
CA GLY A 197 9.00 19.90 -9.85
C GLY A 197 7.99 19.35 -8.85
N ASN A 198 7.10 20.19 -8.29
CA ASN A 198 5.99 19.71 -7.45
C ASN A 198 4.83 19.25 -8.33
N LEU A 199 4.00 18.36 -7.78
CA LEU A 199 2.79 17.89 -8.47
C LEU A 199 1.79 19.04 -8.63
N ASP A 200 1.32 19.23 -9.86
CA ASP A 200 0.27 20.21 -10.21
C ASP A 200 -1.05 19.47 -10.48
N ALA A 201 -1.92 19.47 -9.50
CA ALA A 201 -3.23 18.83 -9.62
C ALA A 201 -4.22 19.60 -10.51
N THR A 202 -3.84 20.75 -11.07
CA THR A 202 -4.65 21.44 -12.10
C THR A 202 -4.39 20.87 -13.49
N GLU A 203 -3.35 20.04 -13.66
CA GLU A 203 -3.02 19.36 -14.90
C GLU A 203 -3.17 17.84 -14.73
N VAL A 204 -4.29 17.28 -15.15
CA VAL A 204 -4.60 15.84 -15.09
C VAL A 204 -4.33 15.18 -16.45
N GLY A 205 -3.33 14.29 -16.51
CA GLY A 205 -2.86 13.65 -17.75
C GLY A 205 -3.53 12.32 -18.10
N LEU A 206 -4.74 12.06 -17.60
CA LEU A 206 -5.44 10.78 -17.74
C LEU A 206 -6.33 10.67 -18.99
N SER A 207 -6.45 11.74 -19.79
CA SER A 207 -7.15 11.73 -21.10
C SER A 207 -6.25 12.14 -22.26
N ASN A 208 -4.93 12.21 -22.05
CA ASN A 208 -3.97 12.52 -23.10
C ASN A 208 -3.81 11.35 -24.10
N GLU A 209 -3.06 11.56 -25.18
CA GLU A 209 -2.84 10.51 -26.18
C GLU A 209 -2.17 9.25 -25.61
N GLY A 210 -1.32 9.39 -24.58
CA GLY A 210 -0.69 8.26 -23.91
C GLY A 210 -1.68 7.38 -23.19
N ALA A 211 -2.62 8.00 -22.45
CA ALA A 211 -3.71 7.31 -21.78
C ALA A 211 -4.61 6.57 -22.80
N ILE A 212 -4.99 7.25 -23.90
CA ILE A 212 -5.81 6.65 -24.96
C ILE A 212 -5.10 5.42 -25.57
N LYS A 213 -3.80 5.52 -25.88
CA LYS A 213 -3.03 4.39 -26.43
C LYS A 213 -2.96 3.22 -25.45
N GLY A 214 -2.66 3.50 -24.17
CA GLY A 214 -2.56 2.46 -23.14
C GLY A 214 -3.89 1.76 -22.88
N VAL A 215 -4.99 2.50 -22.74
CA VAL A 215 -6.33 1.89 -22.54
C VAL A 215 -6.78 1.13 -23.78
N THR A 216 -6.47 1.61 -25.00
CA THR A 216 -6.77 0.87 -26.22
C THR A 216 -6.02 -0.47 -26.29
N LEU A 217 -4.76 -0.49 -25.86
CA LEU A 217 -3.94 -1.70 -25.78
C LEU A 217 -4.56 -2.73 -24.83
N VAL A 218 -4.91 -2.34 -23.62
CA VAL A 218 -5.47 -3.29 -22.62
C VAL A 218 -6.90 -3.73 -23.00
N LYS A 219 -7.71 -2.83 -23.58
CA LYS A 219 -9.06 -3.13 -24.07
C LYS A 219 -9.05 -4.25 -25.11
N LYS A 220 -8.00 -4.38 -25.92
CA LYS A 220 -7.86 -5.45 -26.89
C LYS A 220 -7.98 -6.85 -26.26
N PHE A 221 -7.47 -7.07 -25.06
CA PHE A 221 -7.59 -8.35 -24.36
C PHE A 221 -9.03 -8.71 -24.00
N PHE A 222 -9.86 -7.71 -23.72
CA PHE A 222 -11.29 -7.91 -23.47
C PHE A 222 -12.08 -8.10 -24.77
N ASP A 223 -11.77 -7.30 -25.81
CA ASP A 223 -12.46 -7.35 -27.09
C ASP A 223 -12.25 -8.68 -27.84
N THR A 224 -11.08 -9.30 -27.66
CA THR A 224 -10.75 -10.61 -28.27
C THR A 224 -11.19 -11.79 -27.40
N GLY A 225 -11.78 -11.54 -26.21
CA GLY A 225 -12.18 -12.60 -25.27
C GLY A 225 -11.02 -13.27 -24.51
N CYS A 226 -9.79 -12.72 -24.62
CA CYS A 226 -8.64 -13.19 -23.84
C CYS A 226 -8.85 -12.98 -22.35
N PHE A 227 -9.61 -11.96 -21.96
CA PHE A 227 -10.04 -11.69 -20.59
C PHE A 227 -11.53 -11.99 -20.46
N PRO A 228 -11.95 -12.81 -19.48
CA PRO A 228 -13.36 -13.10 -19.23
C PRO A 228 -14.09 -11.87 -18.65
N ARG A 229 -15.40 -11.78 -18.88
CA ARG A 229 -16.20 -10.67 -18.36
C ARG A 229 -16.36 -10.67 -16.85
N ASP A 230 -16.21 -11.83 -16.22
CA ASP A 230 -16.38 -12.03 -14.77
C ASP A 230 -15.28 -11.37 -13.94
N ILE A 231 -14.17 -10.93 -14.56
CA ILE A 231 -13.12 -10.19 -13.87
C ILE A 231 -13.38 -8.68 -13.81
N ILE A 232 -14.46 -8.18 -14.43
CA ILE A 232 -14.84 -6.76 -14.41
C ILE A 232 -15.63 -6.45 -13.15
N GLY A 233 -15.43 -5.28 -12.57
CA GLY A 233 -16.13 -4.81 -11.37
C GLY A 233 -15.44 -5.24 -10.06
N GLU A 234 -16.07 -4.94 -8.94
CA GLU A 234 -15.48 -4.98 -7.59
C GLU A 234 -14.83 -6.32 -7.22
N ASN A 235 -15.47 -7.43 -7.55
CA ASN A 235 -14.98 -8.77 -7.20
C ASN A 235 -13.97 -9.35 -8.19
N GLY A 236 -13.61 -8.66 -9.25
CA GLY A 236 -12.81 -9.21 -10.35
C GLY A 236 -11.43 -9.69 -9.94
N ILE A 237 -10.76 -9.03 -8.96
CA ILE A 237 -9.46 -9.50 -8.48
C ILE A 237 -9.56 -10.86 -7.78
N ALA A 238 -10.60 -11.09 -6.99
CA ALA A 238 -10.82 -12.37 -6.34
C ALA A 238 -11.08 -13.50 -7.37
N VAL A 239 -11.76 -13.20 -8.48
CA VAL A 239 -11.94 -14.16 -9.58
C VAL A 239 -10.60 -14.48 -10.25
N ILE A 240 -9.77 -13.47 -10.52
CA ILE A 240 -8.42 -13.67 -11.10
C ILE A 240 -7.57 -14.55 -10.18
N ASP A 241 -7.54 -14.25 -8.88
CA ASP A 241 -6.77 -14.99 -7.89
C ASP A 241 -7.23 -16.46 -7.83
N HIS A 242 -8.52 -16.69 -7.74
CA HIS A 242 -9.08 -18.04 -7.71
C HIS A 242 -8.75 -18.84 -8.99
N LEU A 243 -8.87 -18.23 -10.17
CA LEU A 243 -8.50 -18.87 -11.44
C LEU A 243 -7.01 -19.22 -11.51
N PHE A 244 -6.15 -18.40 -10.94
CA PHE A 244 -4.71 -18.68 -10.87
C PHE A 244 -4.42 -19.79 -9.86
N GLU A 245 -5.02 -19.74 -8.68
CA GLU A 245 -4.92 -20.77 -7.65
C GLU A 245 -5.40 -22.15 -8.12
N ASP A 246 -6.43 -22.17 -8.97
CA ASP A 246 -6.94 -23.40 -9.63
C ASP A 246 -6.02 -23.89 -10.80
N GLY A 247 -4.91 -23.19 -11.08
CA GLY A 247 -4.03 -23.55 -12.20
C GLY A 247 -4.63 -23.31 -13.58
N LYS A 248 -5.66 -22.47 -13.70
CA LYS A 248 -6.38 -22.19 -14.97
C LYS A 248 -5.77 -21.00 -15.73
N VAL A 249 -4.80 -20.29 -15.15
CA VAL A 249 -4.19 -19.10 -15.75
C VAL A 249 -2.68 -19.30 -15.88
N ALA A 250 -2.12 -18.97 -17.05
CA ALA A 250 -0.69 -19.08 -17.28
C ALA A 250 0.11 -17.95 -16.63
N ALA A 251 -0.44 -16.73 -16.55
CA ALA A 251 0.19 -15.59 -15.88
C ALA A 251 -0.83 -14.60 -15.35
N VAL A 252 -0.50 -13.94 -14.24
CA VAL A 252 -1.32 -12.86 -13.68
C VAL A 252 -0.44 -11.68 -13.27
N ILE A 253 -0.95 -10.45 -13.46
CA ILE A 253 -0.35 -9.24 -12.89
C ILE A 253 -0.99 -9.00 -11.54
N ASN A 254 -0.18 -9.06 -10.48
CA ASN A 254 -0.65 -8.83 -9.11
C ASN A 254 0.47 -8.25 -8.24
N GLY A 255 0.16 -7.92 -6.98
CA GLY A 255 1.12 -7.37 -6.04
C GLY A 255 1.62 -8.37 -5.00
N PRO A 256 2.47 -7.91 -4.05
CA PRO A 256 3.06 -8.73 -2.99
C PRO A 256 2.05 -9.47 -2.11
N TRP A 257 0.85 -8.94 -1.97
CA TRP A 257 -0.23 -9.55 -1.19
C TRP A 257 -0.70 -10.91 -1.73
N ALA A 258 -0.49 -11.18 -3.03
CA ALA A 258 -0.87 -12.44 -3.66
C ALA A 258 0.14 -13.58 -3.41
N LEU A 259 1.35 -13.30 -2.94
CA LEU A 259 2.42 -14.29 -2.77
C LEU A 259 2.02 -15.38 -1.78
N GLU A 260 1.47 -15.00 -0.61
CA GLU A 260 1.08 -15.96 0.44
C GLU A 260 -0.11 -16.84 0.00
N PRO A 261 -1.23 -16.32 -0.53
CA PRO A 261 -2.32 -17.12 -1.08
C PRO A 261 -1.85 -18.10 -2.17
N TYR A 262 -1.10 -17.62 -3.17
CA TYR A 262 -0.61 -18.46 -4.27
C TYR A 262 0.34 -19.56 -3.78
N SER A 263 1.17 -19.27 -2.78
CA SER A 263 2.05 -20.28 -2.17
C SER A 263 1.25 -21.36 -1.43
N LYS A 264 0.14 -20.99 -0.79
CA LYS A 264 -0.76 -21.93 -0.08
C LYS A 264 -1.58 -22.80 -1.05
N ALA A 265 -1.90 -22.29 -2.23
CA ALA A 265 -2.62 -23.02 -3.27
C ALA A 265 -1.79 -24.14 -3.93
N ASN A 266 -0.51 -24.28 -3.53
CA ASN A 266 0.38 -25.32 -4.03
C ASN A 266 0.66 -25.26 -5.54
N ILE A 267 0.56 -24.07 -6.14
CA ILE A 267 0.90 -23.85 -7.55
C ILE A 267 2.42 -23.69 -7.67
N LYS A 268 2.99 -24.29 -8.70
CA LYS A 268 4.39 -24.06 -9.06
C LYS A 268 4.49 -22.79 -9.90
N PHE A 269 4.71 -21.66 -9.27
CA PHE A 269 4.84 -20.39 -9.96
C PHE A 269 6.26 -19.81 -9.87
N GLY A 270 6.53 -18.82 -10.70
CA GLY A 270 7.66 -17.93 -10.62
C GLY A 270 7.19 -16.49 -10.65
N VAL A 271 8.08 -15.57 -10.34
CA VAL A 271 7.81 -14.13 -10.35
C VAL A 271 8.80 -13.41 -11.24
N SER A 272 8.35 -12.40 -11.96
CA SER A 272 9.21 -11.56 -12.80
C SER A 272 8.74 -10.11 -12.79
N PRO A 273 9.60 -9.16 -13.16
CA PRO A 273 9.13 -7.82 -13.50
C PRO A 273 8.08 -7.86 -14.62
N LEU A 274 7.31 -6.78 -14.75
CA LEU A 274 6.30 -6.63 -15.80
C LEU A 274 6.96 -6.58 -17.20
N PRO A 275 6.25 -7.02 -18.26
CA PRO A 275 6.81 -7.19 -19.61
C PRO A 275 7.07 -5.85 -20.31
N ILE A 276 7.77 -5.93 -21.45
CA ILE A 276 7.97 -4.82 -22.36
C ILE A 276 6.69 -4.61 -23.18
N LEU A 277 6.24 -3.36 -23.32
CA LEU A 277 5.10 -2.96 -24.12
C LEU A 277 5.45 -2.85 -25.61
N PRO A 278 4.44 -2.83 -26.52
CA PRO A 278 4.67 -2.72 -27.97
C PRO A 278 5.46 -1.48 -28.41
N ASN A 279 5.55 -0.44 -27.58
CA ASN A 279 6.38 0.73 -27.83
C ASN A 279 7.87 0.55 -27.45
N GLY A 280 8.29 -0.65 -27.06
CA GLY A 280 9.65 -1.00 -26.67
C GLY A 280 10.03 -0.57 -25.25
N LYS A 281 9.13 0.04 -24.47
CA LYS A 281 9.39 0.45 -23.09
C LYS A 281 8.92 -0.62 -22.11
N PRO A 282 9.62 -0.84 -20.98
CA PRO A 282 9.11 -1.67 -19.91
C PRO A 282 7.76 -1.17 -19.41
N MET A 283 6.82 -2.07 -19.14
CA MET A 283 5.59 -1.74 -18.44
C MET A 283 5.94 -1.22 -17.05
N SER A 284 5.37 -0.07 -16.70
CA SER A 284 5.55 0.58 -15.41
C SER A 284 4.58 0.04 -14.36
N SER A 285 4.44 0.72 -13.25
CA SER A 285 3.44 0.50 -12.20
C SER A 285 3.46 1.68 -11.25
N PHE A 286 2.50 1.77 -10.35
CA PHE A 286 2.69 2.61 -9.16
C PHE A 286 3.69 1.96 -8.19
N LEU A 287 4.50 2.81 -7.55
CA LEU A 287 5.20 2.47 -6.33
C LEU A 287 4.34 2.97 -5.16
N GLY A 288 3.67 2.04 -4.50
CA GLY A 288 2.90 2.30 -3.30
C GLY A 288 3.79 2.22 -2.05
N VAL A 289 3.46 3.02 -1.06
CA VAL A 289 4.07 2.95 0.28
C VAL A 289 2.94 2.92 1.30
N LYS A 290 3.03 1.99 2.25
CA LYS A 290 2.20 2.04 3.46
C LYS A 290 3.10 2.35 4.66
N GLY A 291 2.61 3.15 5.58
CA GLY A 291 3.33 3.54 6.78
C GLY A 291 2.46 3.46 8.02
N TYR A 292 3.10 3.40 9.18
CA TYR A 292 2.42 3.60 10.46
C TYR A 292 2.40 5.07 10.81
N ALA A 293 1.23 5.62 11.07
CA ALA A 293 1.01 6.98 11.54
C ALA A 293 0.50 6.99 12.99
N ILE A 294 0.66 8.12 13.66
CA ILE A 294 0.11 8.35 15.00
C ILE A 294 -1.17 9.18 14.86
N SER A 295 -2.24 8.70 15.44
CA SER A 295 -3.52 9.40 15.51
C SER A 295 -3.38 10.71 16.27
N THR A 296 -4.03 11.78 15.80
CA THR A 296 -4.12 13.05 16.56
C THR A 296 -4.81 12.85 17.92
N TRP A 297 -5.64 11.81 18.06
CA TRP A 297 -6.31 11.44 19.31
C TRP A 297 -5.56 10.38 20.13
N ALA A 298 -4.30 10.08 19.79
CA ALA A 298 -3.48 9.17 20.58
C ALA A 298 -3.36 9.66 22.04
N LYS A 299 -3.54 8.74 22.97
CA LYS A 299 -3.54 9.08 24.41
C LYS A 299 -2.15 9.37 24.94
N ASP A 300 -1.14 8.71 24.38
CA ASP A 300 0.26 8.87 24.75
C ASP A 300 1.10 8.89 23.46
N HIS A 301 1.36 10.09 22.96
CA HIS A 301 2.13 10.30 21.73
C HIS A 301 3.59 9.85 21.88
N ASP A 302 4.19 10.05 23.04
CA ASP A 302 5.60 9.69 23.25
C ASP A 302 5.76 8.17 23.30
N LEU A 303 4.82 7.45 23.92
CA LEU A 303 4.79 5.98 23.88
C LEU A 303 4.54 5.46 22.47
N ALA A 304 3.65 6.10 21.69
CA ALA A 304 3.38 5.73 20.31
C ALA A 304 4.62 5.94 19.41
N GLU A 305 5.35 7.06 19.56
CA GLU A 305 6.63 7.30 18.87
C GLU A 305 7.69 6.26 19.26
N ALA A 306 7.86 5.97 20.55
CA ALA A 306 8.79 4.96 21.02
C ALA A 306 8.46 3.57 20.45
N PHE A 307 7.18 3.21 20.43
CA PHE A 307 6.70 1.97 19.82
C PHE A 307 7.03 1.91 18.33
N LEU A 308 6.73 2.95 17.55
CA LEU A 308 7.03 2.98 16.12
C LEU A 308 8.52 2.91 15.82
N GLN A 309 9.35 3.60 16.60
CA GLN A 309 10.80 3.53 16.45
C GLN A 309 11.32 2.12 16.77
N PHE A 310 10.75 1.46 17.77
CA PHE A 310 11.15 0.12 18.20
C PHE A 310 10.80 -0.95 17.16
N ILE A 311 9.55 -1.03 16.70
CA ILE A 311 9.08 -2.08 15.79
C ILE A 311 9.64 -1.95 14.36
N ASN A 312 10.21 -0.79 14.01
CA ASN A 312 10.85 -0.55 12.71
C ASN A 312 12.38 -0.66 12.76
N GLN A 313 12.98 -1.17 13.85
CA GLN A 313 14.40 -1.55 13.87
C GLN A 313 14.69 -2.65 12.83
N PRO A 314 15.89 -2.68 12.24
CA PRO A 314 16.24 -3.66 11.21
C PRO A 314 15.96 -5.12 11.59
N LYS A 315 16.12 -5.49 12.85
CA LYS A 315 15.81 -6.84 13.38
C LYS A 315 14.34 -7.19 13.12
N TYR A 316 13.43 -6.32 13.54
CA TYR A 316 11.99 -6.58 13.45
C TYR A 316 11.44 -6.35 12.03
N ALA A 317 12.04 -5.44 11.26
CA ALA A 317 11.72 -5.27 9.86
C ALA A 317 12.06 -6.52 9.02
N LYS A 318 13.20 -7.19 9.30
CA LYS A 318 13.56 -8.49 8.70
C LYS A 318 12.59 -9.60 9.12
N GLU A 319 12.23 -9.66 10.39
CA GLU A 319 11.27 -10.64 10.89
C GLU A 319 9.89 -10.45 10.24
N ARG A 320 9.43 -9.20 10.13
CA ARG A 320 8.19 -8.86 9.42
C ARG A 320 8.22 -9.36 7.97
N PHE A 321 9.31 -9.12 7.23
CA PHE A 321 9.46 -9.66 5.88
C PHE A 321 9.32 -11.18 5.83
N VAL A 322 10.00 -11.91 6.73
CA VAL A 322 9.90 -13.38 6.79
C VAL A 322 8.46 -13.86 7.04
N LYS A 323 7.71 -13.15 7.89
CA LYS A 323 6.35 -13.53 8.28
C LYS A 323 5.26 -13.10 7.29
N THR A 324 5.44 -11.95 6.62
CA THR A 324 4.37 -11.30 5.83
C THR A 324 4.72 -11.08 4.38
N GLN A 325 5.99 -11.27 3.99
CA GLN A 325 6.57 -10.96 2.69
C GLN A 325 6.45 -9.46 2.31
N GLU A 326 6.20 -8.59 3.28
CA GLU A 326 6.21 -7.15 3.11
C GLU A 326 7.64 -6.64 3.00
N ILE A 327 7.98 -5.96 1.90
CA ILE A 327 9.34 -5.47 1.65
C ILE A 327 9.57 -4.17 2.42
N PRO A 328 10.42 -4.17 3.46
CA PRO A 328 10.64 -2.98 4.25
C PRO A 328 11.51 -1.96 3.50
N PRO A 329 11.18 -0.66 3.55
CA PRO A 329 11.93 0.40 2.86
C PRO A 329 13.23 0.84 3.56
N LEU A 330 13.68 0.13 4.56
CA LEU A 330 14.95 0.37 5.25
C LEU A 330 16.14 -0.05 4.36
N LYS A 331 17.04 0.90 4.05
CA LYS A 331 18.20 0.66 3.17
C LYS A 331 19.05 -0.53 3.63
N SER A 332 19.30 -0.64 4.96
CA SER A 332 20.08 -1.73 5.53
C SER A 332 19.43 -3.11 5.37
N VAL A 333 18.10 -3.17 5.41
CA VAL A 333 17.35 -4.42 5.24
C VAL A 333 17.19 -4.76 3.76
N MET A 334 16.97 -3.78 2.90
CA MET A 334 16.92 -4.00 1.45
C MET A 334 18.24 -4.52 0.87
N ALA A 335 19.36 -4.18 1.49
CA ALA A 335 20.69 -4.68 1.12
C ALA A 335 21.06 -6.03 1.78
N ASP A 336 20.22 -6.57 2.66
CA ASP A 336 20.47 -7.84 3.34
C ASP A 336 20.31 -9.03 2.38
N PRO A 337 21.17 -10.07 2.46
CA PRO A 337 21.04 -11.30 1.68
C PRO A 337 19.66 -11.97 1.79
N LEU A 338 18.94 -11.79 2.89
CA LEU A 338 17.58 -12.26 3.07
C LEU A 338 16.63 -11.68 1.99
N ILE A 339 16.85 -10.43 1.57
CA ILE A 339 16.05 -9.76 0.53
C ILE A 339 16.68 -9.98 -0.85
N THR A 340 18.01 -9.75 -0.99
CA THR A 340 18.66 -9.74 -2.31
C THR A 340 18.77 -11.11 -2.97
N ASN A 341 18.72 -12.20 -2.19
CA ASN A 341 18.73 -13.57 -2.71
C ASN A 341 17.31 -14.14 -2.90
N ASP A 342 16.27 -13.43 -2.49
CA ASP A 342 14.88 -13.86 -2.69
C ASP A 342 14.41 -13.50 -4.10
N GLU A 343 13.92 -14.49 -4.88
CA GLU A 343 13.48 -14.30 -6.28
C GLU A 343 12.35 -13.28 -6.39
N PHE A 344 11.41 -13.33 -5.44
CA PHE A 344 10.27 -12.43 -5.41
C PHE A 344 10.68 -10.99 -5.03
N ALA A 345 11.45 -10.84 -3.96
CA ALA A 345 11.93 -9.52 -3.53
C ALA A 345 12.79 -8.85 -4.61
N ASN A 346 13.60 -9.64 -5.34
CA ASN A 346 14.39 -9.15 -6.45
C ASN A 346 13.50 -8.68 -7.63
N ALA A 347 12.45 -9.44 -7.99
CA ALA A 347 11.50 -9.02 -9.02
C ALA A 347 10.80 -7.70 -8.65
N ILE A 348 10.39 -7.54 -7.38
CA ILE A 348 9.85 -6.28 -6.86
C ILE A 348 10.88 -5.15 -6.94
N ALA A 349 12.13 -5.39 -6.58
CA ALA A 349 13.19 -4.36 -6.63
C ALA A 349 13.42 -3.87 -8.07
N VAL A 350 13.49 -4.78 -9.04
CA VAL A 350 13.63 -4.43 -10.45
C VAL A 350 12.40 -3.65 -10.93
N GLN A 351 11.20 -4.09 -10.60
CA GLN A 351 9.98 -3.39 -11.01
C GLN A 351 9.84 -2.03 -10.32
N ALA A 352 10.20 -1.91 -9.05
CA ALA A 352 10.21 -0.65 -8.32
C ALA A 352 11.13 0.41 -8.97
N SER A 353 12.23 -0.03 -9.60
CA SER A 353 13.11 0.88 -10.36
C SER A 353 12.45 1.42 -11.65
N ARG A 354 11.38 0.79 -12.13
CA ARG A 354 10.57 1.18 -13.30
C ARG A 354 9.25 1.84 -12.92
N ALA A 355 8.91 1.78 -11.64
CA ALA A 355 7.65 2.28 -11.10
C ALA A 355 7.69 3.79 -10.89
N VAL A 356 6.51 4.40 -10.91
CA VAL A 356 6.31 5.82 -10.60
C VAL A 356 5.76 5.93 -9.18
N PRO A 357 6.33 6.78 -8.33
CA PRO A 357 5.75 7.05 -7.02
C PRO A 357 4.28 7.44 -7.15
N MET A 358 3.41 6.79 -6.38
CA MET A 358 2.00 7.13 -6.36
C MET A 358 1.83 8.53 -5.78
N PRO A 359 1.06 9.43 -6.45
CA PRO A 359 0.86 10.78 -5.92
C PRO A 359 0.31 10.73 -4.51
N SER A 360 0.91 11.51 -3.61
CA SER A 360 0.54 11.52 -2.19
C SER A 360 -0.07 12.87 -1.77
N ILE A 361 -0.39 13.75 -2.72
CA ILE A 361 -1.14 14.99 -2.49
C ILE A 361 -2.62 14.69 -2.20
N PRO A 362 -3.33 15.57 -1.45
CA PRO A 362 -4.72 15.32 -1.05
C PRO A 362 -5.66 15.04 -2.22
N GLU A 363 -5.44 15.71 -3.34
CA GLU A 363 -6.25 15.59 -4.55
C GLU A 363 -6.22 14.20 -5.19
N MET A 364 -5.27 13.34 -4.82
CA MET A 364 -5.22 11.97 -5.35
C MET A 364 -6.44 11.15 -4.95
N SER A 365 -7.07 11.43 -3.82
CA SER A 365 -8.32 10.77 -3.40
C SER A 365 -9.47 10.99 -4.38
N GLU A 366 -9.47 12.10 -5.12
CA GLU A 366 -10.52 12.45 -6.09
C GLU A 366 -10.33 11.76 -7.45
N VAL A 367 -9.22 11.07 -7.65
CA VAL A 367 -8.87 10.43 -8.94
C VAL A 367 -9.50 9.06 -9.08
N TRP A 368 -9.46 8.23 -8.03
CA TRP A 368 -9.75 6.79 -8.10
C TRP A 368 -11.14 6.48 -8.65
N GLY A 369 -12.18 7.01 -8.03
CA GLY A 369 -13.57 6.69 -8.39
C GLY A 369 -13.93 7.03 -9.84
N PRO A 370 -13.71 8.26 -10.32
CA PRO A 370 -14.02 8.64 -11.69
C PRO A 370 -13.28 7.83 -12.74
N ILE A 371 -11.99 7.55 -12.54
CA ILE A 371 -11.19 6.81 -13.53
C ILE A 371 -11.54 5.32 -13.56
N ASP A 372 -11.78 4.68 -12.41
CA ASP A 372 -12.21 3.29 -12.35
C ASP A 372 -13.57 3.10 -13.04
N GLY A 373 -14.52 3.99 -12.75
CA GLY A 373 -15.83 3.97 -13.42
C GLY A 373 -15.75 4.15 -14.93
N ALA A 374 -14.83 5.01 -15.41
CA ALA A 374 -14.61 5.19 -16.85
C ALA A 374 -13.95 3.96 -17.49
N LEU A 375 -12.97 3.35 -16.84
CA LEU A 375 -12.33 2.11 -17.33
C LEU A 375 -13.35 0.98 -17.48
N GLU A 376 -14.20 0.77 -16.48
CA GLU A 376 -15.29 -0.21 -16.56
C GLU A 376 -16.23 0.09 -17.73
N ALA A 377 -16.68 1.36 -17.87
CA ALA A 377 -17.57 1.75 -18.96
C ALA A 377 -16.92 1.55 -20.35
N ILE A 378 -15.64 1.85 -20.49
CA ILE A 378 -14.87 1.65 -21.74
C ILE A 378 -14.74 0.15 -22.07
N ILE A 379 -14.34 -0.67 -21.09
CA ILE A 379 -14.12 -2.11 -21.29
C ILE A 379 -15.43 -2.83 -21.57
N THR A 380 -16.54 -2.41 -20.97
CA THR A 380 -17.86 -2.96 -21.25
C THR A 380 -18.50 -2.44 -22.54
N GLY A 381 -17.86 -1.48 -23.22
CA GLY A 381 -18.33 -0.92 -24.49
C GLY A 381 -19.46 0.11 -24.35
N LYS A 382 -19.70 0.61 -23.13
CA LYS A 382 -20.71 1.67 -22.88
C LYS A 382 -20.27 3.03 -23.41
N THR A 383 -18.96 3.26 -23.57
CA THR A 383 -18.38 4.49 -24.11
C THR A 383 -17.10 4.19 -24.90
N SER A 384 -16.69 5.14 -25.75
CA SER A 384 -15.42 5.07 -26.43
C SER A 384 -14.26 5.33 -25.46
N VAL A 385 -13.04 4.86 -25.78
CA VAL A 385 -11.84 5.12 -24.97
C VAL A 385 -11.64 6.62 -24.78
N LYS A 386 -11.72 7.39 -25.87
CA LYS A 386 -11.50 8.85 -25.82
C LYS A 386 -12.54 9.56 -24.97
N ASP A 387 -13.81 9.28 -25.18
CA ASP A 387 -14.90 9.98 -24.49
C ASP A 387 -14.97 9.59 -23.02
N GLY A 388 -14.77 8.31 -22.69
CA GLY A 388 -14.73 7.82 -21.31
C GLY A 388 -13.59 8.44 -20.50
N LEU A 389 -12.36 8.46 -21.04
CA LEU A 389 -11.22 9.10 -20.36
C LEU A 389 -11.39 10.60 -20.22
N LYS A 390 -11.95 11.27 -21.26
CA LYS A 390 -12.24 12.70 -21.17
C LYS A 390 -13.27 12.99 -20.08
N ALA A 391 -14.35 12.26 -20.04
CA ALA A 391 -15.39 12.45 -19.01
C ALA A 391 -14.87 12.21 -17.60
N ALA A 392 -14.01 11.19 -17.41
CA ALA A 392 -13.35 10.96 -16.13
C ALA A 392 -12.43 12.13 -15.72
N THR A 393 -11.60 12.61 -16.64
CA THR A 393 -10.70 13.75 -16.39
C THR A 393 -11.48 15.03 -16.05
N ASP A 394 -12.57 15.31 -16.79
CA ASP A 394 -13.43 16.47 -16.50
C ASP A 394 -14.06 16.34 -15.10
N HIS A 395 -14.49 15.13 -14.70
CA HIS A 395 -15.06 14.87 -13.37
C HIS A 395 -14.00 15.00 -12.26
N ILE A 396 -12.79 14.47 -12.46
CA ILE A 396 -11.67 14.63 -11.53
C ILE A 396 -11.37 16.11 -11.30
N ASN A 397 -11.25 16.90 -12.37
CA ASN A 397 -11.00 18.34 -12.27
C ASN A 397 -12.09 19.05 -11.46
N TYR A 398 -13.36 18.73 -11.73
CA TYR A 398 -14.49 19.28 -10.96
C TYR A 398 -14.40 18.92 -9.47
N GLN A 399 -14.10 17.67 -9.14
CA GLN A 399 -13.97 17.24 -7.74
C GLN A 399 -12.78 17.93 -7.04
N ILE A 400 -11.64 18.07 -7.73
CA ILE A 400 -10.47 18.78 -7.20
C ILE A 400 -10.78 20.25 -6.92
N GLU A 401 -11.48 20.94 -7.83
CA GLU A 401 -11.92 22.32 -7.62
C GLU A 401 -12.87 22.44 -6.41
N ALA A 402 -13.84 21.53 -6.29
CA ALA A 402 -14.76 21.48 -5.15
C ALA A 402 -14.03 21.19 -3.83
N PHE A 403 -13.08 20.25 -3.83
CA PHE A 403 -12.24 19.92 -2.68
C PHE A 403 -11.44 21.15 -2.22
N ARG A 404 -10.76 21.85 -3.14
CA ARG A 404 -9.97 23.04 -2.83
C ARG A 404 -10.80 24.24 -2.36
N SER A 405 -12.03 24.38 -2.86
CA SER A 405 -12.92 25.46 -2.43
C SER A 405 -13.60 25.19 -1.09
N GLY A 406 -13.59 23.97 -0.60
CA GLY A 406 -14.08 23.57 0.72
C GLY A 406 -13.02 23.56 1.83
N MET A 407 -11.74 23.74 1.47
CA MET A 407 -10.63 23.94 2.43
C MET A 407 -10.44 25.42 2.77
#